data_81d728067da5e101285cc433134cbe79
#
_entry.id   81d728067da5e101285cc433134cbe79
#
_cell.length_a   1.000
_cell.length_b   1.000
_cell.length_c   1.000
_cell.angle_alpha   90.00
_cell.angle_beta   90.00
_cell.angle_gamma   90.00
#
_symmetry.space_group_name_H-M   'P 1'
#
loop_
_entity.id
_entity.type
_entity.pdbx_description
1 polymer ?
#
loop_
_entity_poly.entity_id
_entity_poly.type
_entity_poly.pdbx_seq_one_letter_code
_entity_poly.pdbx_strand_id
1 'polypeptide(L)'
;MDTLSQLLYLSQGQLQLDVFCQMKGHFSLPHVSSVEHETIFHLVLSGQCYVQIEKSAPIVLSEGTFLMLNRRQSHTLWSGERDIEPPPFLHKNNGFLPVKYTKSEDQTQHVDLLCGRMAYAKGSGLLLLNGFPDMVVANLVEMPGLTVLNLFSQLLREEAINANQGAAAILNGLAQTLFAFA
;
A
#
# COMPACT_ATOMS: atom_id res chain seq x y z
N MET A 1 -24.48 -11.72 -8.98
CA MET A 1 -23.11 -11.30 -8.57
C MET A 1 -22.47 -10.73 -9.83
N ASP A 2 -21.92 -9.52 -9.75
CA ASP A 2 -21.21 -8.90 -10.88
C ASP A 2 -19.89 -9.62 -11.18
N THR A 3 -19.31 -9.31 -12.35
CA THR A 3 -18.12 -10.02 -12.84
C THR A 3 -16.91 -9.84 -11.92
N LEU A 4 -16.68 -8.63 -11.38
CA LEU A 4 -15.56 -8.35 -10.48
C LEU A 4 -15.70 -9.16 -9.19
N SER A 5 -16.88 -9.13 -8.57
CA SER A 5 -17.16 -9.93 -7.36
C SER A 5 -16.97 -11.42 -7.58
N GLN A 6 -17.38 -11.94 -8.76
CA GLN A 6 -17.16 -13.34 -9.11
C GLN A 6 -15.66 -13.66 -9.26
N LEU A 7 -14.90 -12.79 -9.92
CA LEU A 7 -13.46 -12.96 -10.10
C LEU A 7 -12.72 -12.93 -8.78
N LEU A 8 -13.03 -11.97 -7.90
CA LEU A 8 -12.44 -11.88 -6.56
C LEU A 8 -12.74 -13.12 -5.72
N TYR A 9 -13.98 -13.60 -5.75
CA TYR A 9 -14.38 -14.82 -5.05
C TYR A 9 -13.65 -16.06 -5.59
N LEU A 10 -13.60 -16.24 -6.90
CA LEU A 10 -12.97 -17.40 -7.55
C LEU A 10 -11.44 -17.38 -7.41
N SER A 11 -10.82 -16.21 -7.41
CA SER A 11 -9.39 -16.07 -7.22
C SER A 11 -8.94 -16.36 -5.79
N GLN A 12 -9.87 -16.33 -4.83
CA GLN A 12 -9.57 -16.35 -3.40
C GLN A 12 -8.54 -15.27 -3.02
N GLY A 13 -8.58 -14.15 -3.75
CA GLY A 13 -7.67 -13.04 -3.54
C GLY A 13 -7.83 -12.43 -2.16
N GLN A 14 -6.75 -12.36 -1.41
CA GLN A 14 -6.71 -11.77 -0.08
C GLN A 14 -5.58 -10.77 0.01
N LEU A 15 -5.89 -9.56 0.44
CA LEU A 15 -4.87 -8.61 0.83
C LEU A 15 -4.28 -8.99 2.19
N GLN A 16 -2.97 -8.99 2.25
CA GLN A 16 -2.21 -9.19 3.47
C GLN A 16 -1.33 -7.97 3.70
N LEU A 17 -1.45 -7.37 4.87
CA LEU A 17 -0.60 -6.27 5.28
C LEU A 17 0.71 -6.83 5.82
N ASP A 18 1.82 -6.31 5.31
CA ASP A 18 3.17 -6.75 5.69
C ASP A 18 3.85 -5.75 6.63
N VAL A 19 3.62 -4.44 6.43
CA VAL A 19 4.30 -3.39 7.19
C VAL A 19 3.52 -2.08 7.17
N PHE A 20 3.54 -1.39 8.30
CA PHE A 20 3.16 0.01 8.42
C PHE A 20 4.41 0.89 8.41
N CYS A 21 4.52 1.79 7.46
CA CYS A 21 5.63 2.70 7.30
C CYS A 21 5.25 4.10 7.79
N GLN A 22 6.00 4.62 8.77
CA GLN A 22 5.87 5.96 9.32
C GLN A 22 7.13 6.75 8.99
N MET A 23 7.15 7.41 7.84
CA MET A 23 8.32 8.10 7.31
C MET A 23 8.25 9.59 7.62
N LYS A 24 9.34 10.14 8.14
CA LYS A 24 9.52 11.57 8.40
C LYS A 24 10.74 12.07 7.65
N GLY A 25 10.59 13.25 7.02
CA GLY A 25 11.66 13.85 6.22
C GLY A 25 12.02 13.03 4.99
N HIS A 26 13.29 13.03 4.65
CA HIS A 26 13.81 12.28 3.51
C HIS A 26 13.84 10.77 3.78
N PHE A 27 13.37 9.99 2.83
CA PHE A 27 13.48 8.52 2.84
C PHE A 27 13.57 7.95 1.43
N SER A 28 14.14 6.75 1.33
CA SER A 28 14.12 5.94 0.10
C SER A 28 13.88 4.48 0.48
N LEU A 29 12.76 3.93 0.03
CA LEU A 29 12.29 2.59 0.34
C LEU A 29 12.30 1.73 -0.92
N PRO A 30 13.42 1.04 -1.22
CA PRO A 30 13.51 0.15 -2.37
C PRO A 30 12.75 -1.15 -2.11
N HIS A 31 12.01 -1.59 -3.10
CA HIS A 31 11.37 -2.89 -3.17
C HIS A 31 11.95 -3.68 -4.35
N VAL A 32 12.62 -4.78 -4.01
CA VAL A 32 13.12 -5.72 -5.01
C VAL A 32 11.96 -6.62 -5.44
N SER A 33 11.94 -6.98 -6.70
CA SER A 33 10.90 -7.86 -7.26
C SER A 33 10.71 -9.12 -6.43
N SER A 34 9.47 -9.39 -6.05
CA SER A 34 9.10 -10.47 -5.15
C SER A 34 8.88 -11.82 -5.84
N VAL A 35 8.43 -12.80 -5.07
CA VAL A 35 8.19 -14.19 -5.46
C VAL A 35 7.07 -14.29 -6.52
N GLU A 36 7.08 -15.39 -7.30
CA GLU A 36 5.97 -15.74 -8.20
C GLU A 36 4.63 -15.82 -7.45
N HIS A 37 3.58 -15.27 -8.04
CA HIS A 37 2.22 -15.30 -7.53
C HIS A 37 1.87 -14.32 -6.39
N GLU A 38 2.64 -13.23 -6.23
CA GLU A 38 2.30 -12.14 -5.32
C GLU A 38 2.26 -10.81 -6.06
N THR A 39 1.26 -10.01 -5.76
CA THR A 39 1.10 -8.64 -6.24
C THR A 39 1.33 -7.71 -5.05
N ILE A 40 2.22 -6.75 -5.22
CA ILE A 40 2.54 -5.79 -4.15
C ILE A 40 1.57 -4.62 -4.23
N PHE A 41 1.14 -4.12 -3.08
CA PHE A 41 0.39 -2.87 -3.02
C PHE A 41 0.92 -1.92 -1.94
N HIS A 42 0.66 -0.64 -2.17
CA HIS A 42 0.90 0.46 -1.24
C HIS A 42 -0.34 1.33 -1.14
N LEU A 43 -0.70 1.71 0.06
CA LEU A 43 -1.77 2.67 0.33
C LEU A 43 -1.20 3.83 1.13
N VAL A 44 -1.31 5.04 0.59
CA VAL A 44 -0.91 6.27 1.28
C VAL A 44 -2.02 6.69 2.23
N LEU A 45 -1.78 6.59 3.54
CA LEU A 45 -2.75 6.98 4.58
C LEU A 45 -2.64 8.45 4.96
N SER A 46 -1.48 9.05 4.75
CA SER A 46 -1.22 10.46 5.04
C SER A 46 0.03 10.95 4.32
N GLY A 47 0.01 12.20 3.90
CA GLY A 47 1.15 12.85 3.25
C GLY A 47 1.29 12.53 1.77
N GLN A 48 2.50 12.69 1.25
CA GLN A 48 2.82 12.54 -0.16
C GLN A 48 4.22 11.97 -0.34
N CYS A 49 4.38 11.06 -1.30
CA CYS A 49 5.66 10.54 -1.72
C CYS A 49 5.68 10.30 -3.24
N TYR A 50 6.81 9.84 -3.73
CA TYR A 50 7.00 9.44 -5.12
C TYR A 50 7.22 7.94 -5.21
N VAL A 51 6.80 7.36 -6.32
CA VAL A 51 7.20 6.01 -6.71
C VAL A 51 7.85 6.03 -8.09
N GLN A 52 8.90 5.27 -8.25
CA GLN A 52 9.48 4.97 -9.55
C GLN A 52 9.55 3.45 -9.73
N ILE A 53 9.00 2.99 -10.83
CA ILE A 53 8.98 1.59 -11.22
C ILE A 53 10.07 1.42 -12.27
N GLU A 54 11.08 0.61 -11.96
CA GLU A 54 12.24 0.37 -12.83
C GLU A 54 12.88 1.68 -13.35
N LYS A 55 12.80 1.91 -14.66
CA LYS A 55 13.33 3.11 -15.33
C LYS A 55 12.25 4.09 -15.78
N SER A 56 11.00 3.93 -15.29
CA SER A 56 9.89 4.83 -15.64
C SER A 56 10.07 6.23 -15.07
N ALA A 57 9.27 7.18 -15.54
CA ALA A 57 9.13 8.46 -14.87
C ALA A 57 8.52 8.30 -13.48
N PRO A 58 8.93 9.12 -12.50
CA PRO A 58 8.32 9.13 -11.17
C PRO A 58 6.83 9.47 -11.21
N ILE A 59 6.06 8.81 -10.35
CA ILE A 59 4.64 9.07 -10.14
C ILE A 59 4.47 9.61 -8.72
N VAL A 60 3.65 10.63 -8.57
CA VAL A 60 3.28 11.18 -7.26
C VAL A 60 2.17 10.33 -6.65
N LEU A 61 2.34 9.95 -5.40
CA LEU A 61 1.34 9.27 -4.59
C LEU A 61 0.96 10.21 -3.44
N SER A 62 -0.27 10.69 -3.43
CA SER A 62 -0.85 11.52 -2.37
C SER A 62 -1.72 10.70 -1.43
N GLU A 63 -2.16 11.31 -0.34
CA GLU A 63 -3.11 10.72 0.59
C GLU A 63 -4.31 10.09 -0.14
N GLY A 64 -4.69 8.88 0.25
CA GLY A 64 -5.73 8.09 -0.38
C GLY A 64 -5.30 7.34 -1.63
N THR A 65 -4.08 7.52 -2.13
CA THR A 65 -3.62 6.78 -3.30
C THR A 65 -3.36 5.32 -2.96
N PHE A 66 -4.05 4.43 -3.66
CA PHE A 66 -3.79 3.00 -3.72
C PHE A 66 -2.97 2.70 -4.99
N LEU A 67 -1.79 2.12 -4.81
CA LEU A 67 -0.92 1.63 -5.88
C LEU A 67 -0.84 0.11 -5.79
N MET A 68 -1.12 -0.58 -6.86
CA MET A 68 -0.90 -2.02 -7.00
C MET A 68 0.00 -2.32 -8.20
N LEU A 69 1.00 -3.15 -8.00
CA LEU A 69 1.92 -3.61 -9.03
C LEU A 69 1.71 -5.10 -9.28
N ASN A 70 1.14 -5.40 -10.44
CA ASN A 70 0.69 -6.75 -10.80
C ASN A 70 1.82 -7.68 -11.24
N ARG A 71 2.96 -7.14 -11.62
CA ARG A 71 4.13 -7.90 -12.05
C ARG A 71 5.32 -7.66 -11.14
N ARG A 72 6.29 -8.57 -11.18
CA ARG A 72 7.56 -8.51 -10.44
C ARG A 72 8.40 -7.28 -10.80
N GLN A 73 7.82 -6.10 -10.66
CA GLN A 73 8.51 -4.86 -10.97
C GLN A 73 9.23 -4.36 -9.73
N SER A 74 10.54 -4.20 -9.83
CA SER A 74 11.28 -3.48 -8.81
C SER A 74 10.86 -2.00 -8.83
N HIS A 75 10.68 -1.44 -7.66
CA HIS A 75 10.28 -0.05 -7.52
C HIS A 75 10.86 0.56 -6.26
N THR A 76 10.89 1.87 -6.23
CA THR A 76 11.35 2.63 -5.06
C THR A 76 10.34 3.70 -4.72
N LEU A 77 9.93 3.74 -3.45
CA LEU A 77 9.17 4.83 -2.86
C LEU A 77 10.12 5.78 -2.17
N TRP A 78 9.96 7.09 -2.35
CA TRP A 78 10.83 8.07 -1.69
C TRP A 78 10.14 9.43 -1.47
N SER A 79 10.74 10.23 -0.60
CA SER A 79 10.44 11.65 -0.44
C SER A 79 11.73 12.45 -0.34
N GLY A 80 11.66 13.75 -0.62
CA GLY A 80 12.83 14.63 -0.58
C GLY A 80 13.73 14.53 -1.81
N GLU A 81 14.96 14.96 -1.68
CA GLU A 81 15.94 15.00 -2.76
C GLU A 81 16.59 13.63 -2.95
N ARG A 82 16.68 13.18 -4.21
CA ARG A 82 17.20 11.84 -4.54
C ARG A 82 18.70 11.67 -4.29
N ASP A 83 19.43 12.77 -4.36
CA ASP A 83 20.91 12.75 -4.28
C ASP A 83 21.43 12.76 -2.83
N ILE A 84 20.51 12.82 -1.86
CA ILE A 84 20.84 12.78 -0.44
C ILE A 84 20.66 11.34 0.06
N GLU A 85 21.67 10.81 0.75
CA GLU A 85 21.59 9.48 1.37
C GLU A 85 20.48 9.50 2.45
N PRO A 86 19.49 8.60 2.35
CA PRO A 86 18.40 8.58 3.31
C PRO A 86 18.88 8.06 4.67
N PRO A 87 18.28 8.53 5.77
CA PRO A 87 18.58 7.98 7.10
C PRO A 87 18.20 6.50 7.16
N PRO A 88 18.87 5.73 8.04
CA PRO A 88 18.56 4.32 8.22
C PRO A 88 17.15 4.14 8.76
N PHE A 89 16.49 3.07 8.30
CA PHE A 89 15.20 2.66 8.83
C PHE A 89 15.35 2.05 10.21
N LEU A 90 14.42 2.40 11.07
CA LEU A 90 14.22 1.80 12.37
C LEU A 90 12.98 0.91 12.34
N HIS A 91 12.97 -0.10 13.19
CA HIS A 91 11.90 -1.07 13.25
C HIS A 91 11.34 -1.15 14.66
N LYS A 92 10.03 -1.24 14.77
CA LYS A 92 9.32 -1.61 16.01
C LYS A 92 8.21 -2.60 15.65
N ASN A 93 7.75 -3.35 16.64
CA ASN A 93 6.59 -4.21 16.50
C ASN A 93 5.47 -3.63 17.38
N ASN A 94 4.31 -3.41 16.80
CA ASN A 94 3.13 -2.94 17.54
C ASN A 94 2.20 -4.08 17.99
N GLY A 95 2.71 -5.33 17.97
CA GLY A 95 1.98 -6.52 18.42
C GLY A 95 1.32 -7.34 17.30
N PHE A 96 1.00 -6.75 16.15
CA PHE A 96 0.39 -7.48 15.03
C PHE A 96 0.99 -7.13 13.66
N LEU A 97 1.56 -5.95 13.50
CA LEU A 97 2.13 -5.46 12.25
C LEU A 97 3.51 -4.85 12.49
N PRO A 98 4.54 -5.27 11.76
CA PRO A 98 5.83 -4.58 11.80
C PRO A 98 5.68 -3.11 11.42
N VAL A 99 6.33 -2.23 12.15
CA VAL A 99 6.37 -0.80 11.85
C VAL A 99 7.78 -0.42 11.47
N LYS A 100 7.94 0.14 10.26
CA LYS A 100 9.18 0.72 9.77
C LYS A 100 9.07 2.24 9.85
N TYR A 101 10.07 2.90 10.39
CA TYR A 101 10.03 4.34 10.55
C TYR A 101 11.40 5.00 10.38
N THR A 102 11.40 6.29 10.06
CA THR A 102 12.59 7.14 10.07
C THR A 102 12.52 8.13 11.22
N LYS A 103 13.69 8.50 11.76
CA LYS A 103 13.81 9.64 12.67
C LYS A 103 14.26 10.86 11.87
N SER A 104 13.51 11.93 11.94
CA SER A 104 13.88 13.23 11.38
C SER A 104 13.40 14.32 12.35
N GLU A 105 14.19 15.37 12.48
CA GLU A 105 13.77 16.59 13.18
C GLU A 105 12.79 17.40 12.33
N ASP A 106 12.82 17.22 11.02
CA ASP A 106 11.85 17.79 10.10
C ASP A 106 10.51 17.09 10.25
N GLN A 107 9.56 17.77 10.88
CA GLN A 107 8.19 17.30 11.05
C GLN A 107 7.24 17.77 9.93
N THR A 108 7.74 18.59 9.00
CA THR A 108 6.90 19.16 7.93
C THR A 108 6.57 18.12 6.86
N GLN A 109 7.45 17.15 6.64
CA GLN A 109 7.24 16.05 5.72
C GLN A 109 7.06 14.76 6.49
N HIS A 110 5.86 14.22 6.49
CA HIS A 110 5.58 12.89 7.00
C HIS A 110 4.73 12.13 5.99
N VAL A 111 4.95 10.83 5.91
CA VAL A 111 4.20 9.92 5.06
C VAL A 111 3.89 8.65 5.84
N ASP A 112 2.62 8.35 5.97
CA ASP A 112 2.15 7.08 6.52
C ASP A 112 1.70 6.17 5.37
N LEU A 113 2.29 4.98 5.27
CA LEU A 113 1.99 4.00 4.22
C LEU A 113 1.62 2.65 4.83
N LEU A 114 0.58 2.03 4.32
CA LEU A 114 0.37 0.60 4.47
C LEU A 114 0.90 -0.12 3.24
N CYS A 115 1.80 -1.06 3.45
CA CYS A 115 2.36 -1.88 2.39
C CYS A 115 2.03 -3.34 2.64
N GLY A 116 1.75 -4.05 1.58
CA GLY A 116 1.39 -5.45 1.65
C GLY A 116 1.38 -6.12 0.29
N ARG A 117 0.77 -7.28 0.26
CA ARG A 117 0.66 -8.11 -0.94
C ARG A 117 -0.74 -8.67 -1.08
N MET A 118 -1.12 -8.96 -2.30
CA MET A 118 -2.29 -9.77 -2.59
C MET A 118 -1.84 -11.19 -2.89
N ALA A 119 -2.24 -12.12 -2.03
CA ALA A 119 -2.10 -13.55 -2.26
C ALA A 119 -3.35 -14.06 -2.99
N TYR A 120 -3.17 -15.02 -3.89
CA TYR A 120 -4.26 -15.60 -4.68
C TYR A 120 -4.05 -17.08 -4.96
N ALA A 121 -5.13 -17.80 -5.23
CA ALA A 121 -5.06 -19.21 -5.54
C ALA A 121 -4.36 -19.43 -6.90
N LYS A 122 -3.49 -20.43 -6.96
CA LYS A 122 -2.89 -20.89 -8.23
C LYS A 122 -3.99 -21.30 -9.19
N GLY A 123 -3.88 -20.88 -10.44
CA GLY A 123 -4.88 -21.16 -11.48
C GLY A 123 -5.89 -20.03 -11.62
N SER A 124 -6.97 -20.01 -10.83
CA SER A 124 -8.03 -18.99 -10.94
C SER A 124 -7.53 -17.57 -10.63
N GLY A 125 -6.64 -17.42 -9.66
CA GLY A 125 -6.03 -16.14 -9.34
C GLY A 125 -5.14 -15.60 -10.44
N LEU A 126 -4.42 -16.47 -11.15
CA LEU A 126 -3.61 -16.08 -12.30
C LEU A 126 -4.47 -15.52 -13.45
N LEU A 127 -5.67 -16.08 -13.67
CA LEU A 127 -6.61 -15.57 -14.66
C LEU A 127 -7.09 -14.15 -14.31
N LEU A 128 -7.37 -13.90 -13.04
CA LEU A 128 -7.72 -12.56 -12.57
C LEU A 128 -6.59 -11.57 -12.86
N LEU A 129 -5.36 -11.89 -12.44
CA LEU A 129 -4.24 -10.99 -12.58
C LEU A 129 -3.82 -10.75 -14.04
N ASN A 130 -3.98 -11.73 -14.91
CA ASN A 130 -3.74 -11.53 -16.33
C ASN A 130 -4.77 -10.58 -16.98
N GLY A 131 -5.91 -10.36 -16.34
CA GLY A 131 -6.90 -9.38 -16.75
C GLY A 131 -6.66 -7.97 -16.20
N PHE A 132 -5.80 -7.82 -15.18
CA PHE A 132 -5.44 -6.52 -14.65
C PHE A 132 -4.25 -5.89 -15.41
N PRO A 133 -4.17 -4.55 -15.48
CA PRO A 133 -2.99 -3.88 -15.98
C PRO A 133 -1.77 -4.16 -15.08
N ASP A 134 -0.58 -3.94 -15.61
CA ASP A 134 0.68 -4.15 -14.86
C ASP A 134 0.77 -3.26 -13.62
N MET A 135 0.09 -2.12 -13.66
CA MET A 135 0.01 -1.17 -12.58
C MET A 135 -1.42 -0.61 -12.47
N VAL A 136 -1.94 -0.57 -11.26
CA VAL A 136 -3.17 0.14 -10.91
C VAL A 136 -2.81 1.28 -9.97
N VAL A 137 -3.22 2.50 -10.31
CA VAL A 137 -3.12 3.68 -9.44
C VAL A 137 -4.50 4.30 -9.33
N ALA A 138 -5.04 4.37 -8.13
CA ALA A 138 -6.34 4.98 -7.87
C ALA A 138 -6.25 5.86 -6.62
N ASN A 139 -6.74 7.10 -6.70
CA ASN A 139 -6.92 7.92 -5.50
C ASN A 139 -8.34 7.71 -4.96
N LEU A 140 -8.43 6.95 -3.88
CA LEU A 140 -9.70 6.53 -3.30
C LEU A 140 -10.42 7.66 -2.56
N VAL A 141 -9.68 8.68 -2.12
CA VAL A 141 -10.22 9.84 -1.38
C VAL A 141 -10.82 10.87 -2.32
N GLU A 142 -10.27 11.00 -3.52
CA GLU A 142 -10.72 11.97 -4.53
C GLU A 142 -11.85 11.44 -5.44
N MET A 143 -12.28 10.20 -5.24
CA MET A 143 -13.36 9.61 -6.06
C MET A 143 -14.70 10.32 -5.78
N PRO A 144 -15.36 10.92 -6.80
CA PRO A 144 -16.63 11.60 -6.62
C PRO A 144 -17.71 10.69 -6.04
N GLY A 145 -18.40 11.18 -5.01
CA GLY A 145 -19.51 10.45 -4.39
C GLY A 145 -19.13 9.36 -3.38
N LEU A 146 -17.83 9.14 -3.15
CA LEU A 146 -17.33 8.11 -2.24
C LEU A 146 -16.68 8.69 -0.97
N THR A 147 -17.34 9.66 -0.33
CA THR A 147 -16.87 10.25 0.95
C THR A 147 -16.60 9.22 2.04
N VAL A 148 -17.23 8.04 1.96
CA VAL A 148 -17.02 6.92 2.88
C VAL A 148 -15.58 6.40 2.83
N LEU A 149 -14.88 6.54 1.70
CA LEU A 149 -13.49 6.08 1.57
C LEU A 149 -12.52 6.92 2.40
N ASN A 150 -12.83 8.21 2.64
CA ASN A 150 -12.09 9.05 3.58
C ASN A 150 -12.17 8.47 5.00
N LEU A 151 -13.36 8.05 5.43
CA LEU A 151 -13.53 7.42 6.74
C LEU A 151 -12.78 6.11 6.84
N PHE A 152 -12.75 5.30 5.78
CA PHE A 152 -11.99 4.06 5.77
C PHE A 152 -10.48 4.31 5.85
N SER A 153 -9.95 5.29 5.14
CA SER A 153 -8.53 5.66 5.22
C SER A 153 -8.15 6.15 6.61
N GLN A 154 -8.99 6.98 7.23
CA GLN A 154 -8.78 7.44 8.61
C GLN A 154 -8.81 6.27 9.60
N LEU A 155 -9.80 5.39 9.48
CA LEU A 155 -9.92 4.22 10.35
C LEU A 155 -8.72 3.27 10.20
N LEU A 156 -8.27 3.02 8.97
CA LEU A 156 -7.05 2.25 8.72
C LEU A 156 -5.84 2.87 9.43
N ARG A 157 -5.69 4.18 9.34
CA ARG A 157 -4.60 4.89 9.99
C ARG A 157 -4.66 4.79 11.51
N GLU A 158 -5.84 5.02 12.10
CA GLU A 158 -6.05 4.93 13.55
C GLU A 158 -5.77 3.51 14.07
N GLU A 159 -6.28 2.49 13.42
CA GLU A 159 -6.04 1.10 13.81
C GLU A 159 -4.57 0.69 13.64
N ALA A 160 -3.90 1.16 12.58
CA ALA A 160 -2.48 0.90 12.38
C ALA A 160 -1.59 1.55 13.45
N ILE A 161 -1.99 2.73 13.96
CA ILE A 161 -1.25 3.45 15.01
C ILE A 161 -1.55 2.85 16.39
N ASN A 162 -2.82 2.65 16.72
CA ASN A 162 -3.27 2.28 18.05
C ASN A 162 -3.06 0.80 18.38
N ALA A 163 -3.05 -0.06 17.35
CA ALA A 163 -2.80 -1.49 17.47
C ALA A 163 -3.69 -2.19 18.52
N ASN A 164 -4.97 -1.85 18.52
CA ASN A 164 -5.94 -2.43 19.45
C ASN A 164 -6.17 -3.92 19.20
N GLN A 165 -6.79 -4.59 20.16
CA GLN A 165 -7.21 -5.98 19.98
C GLN A 165 -8.18 -6.11 18.80
N GLY A 166 -7.87 -6.96 17.83
CA GLY A 166 -8.64 -7.11 16.60
C GLY A 166 -8.19 -6.21 15.45
N ALA A 167 -7.22 -5.30 15.65
CA ALA A 167 -6.73 -4.37 14.62
C ALA A 167 -6.31 -5.09 13.32
N ALA A 168 -5.63 -6.23 13.41
CA ALA A 168 -5.23 -7.01 12.23
C ALA A 168 -6.44 -7.42 11.36
N ALA A 169 -7.52 -7.87 11.98
CA ALA A 169 -8.73 -8.27 11.25
C ALA A 169 -9.43 -7.06 10.62
N ILE A 170 -9.52 -5.95 11.36
CA ILE A 170 -10.09 -4.69 10.86
C ILE A 170 -9.28 -4.18 9.68
N LEU A 171 -7.96 -4.08 9.81
CA LEU A 171 -7.08 -3.56 8.76
C LEU A 171 -7.14 -4.41 7.48
N ASN A 172 -7.09 -5.73 7.60
CA ASN A 172 -7.20 -6.61 6.45
C ASN A 172 -8.58 -6.51 5.78
N GLY A 173 -9.66 -6.43 6.55
CA GLY A 173 -11.02 -6.27 6.03
C GLY A 173 -11.22 -4.93 5.31
N LEU A 174 -10.73 -3.84 5.88
CA LEU A 174 -10.80 -2.51 5.27
C LEU A 174 -9.92 -2.41 4.01
N ALA A 175 -8.71 -2.95 4.05
CA ALA A 175 -7.83 -2.99 2.88
C ALA A 175 -8.47 -3.78 1.73
N GLN A 176 -9.09 -4.93 2.03
CA GLN A 176 -9.84 -5.72 1.04
C GLN A 176 -11.03 -4.93 0.46
N THR A 177 -11.73 -4.16 1.30
CA THR A 177 -12.84 -3.31 0.86
C THR A 177 -12.33 -2.21 -0.08
N LEU A 178 -11.26 -1.51 0.28
CA LEU A 178 -10.69 -0.45 -0.56
C LEU A 178 -10.17 -0.99 -1.90
N PHE A 179 -9.59 -2.19 -1.90
CA PHE A 179 -9.18 -2.84 -3.15
C PHE A 179 -10.34 -3.09 -4.11
N ALA A 180 -11.53 -3.41 -3.59
CA ALA A 180 -12.71 -3.62 -4.45
C ALA A 180 -13.22 -2.31 -5.10
N PHE A 181 -12.80 -1.14 -4.59
CA PHE A 181 -13.10 0.16 -5.18
C PHE A 181 -12.01 0.68 -6.14
N ALA A 182 -10.78 0.19 -6.03
CA ALA A 182 -9.66 0.59 -6.87
C ALA A 182 -9.72 -0.03 -8.28
#